data_c8ef13f7ff0bb5f485398c1c7382934d
#
_entry.id   c8ef13f7ff0bb5f485398c1c7382934d
#
_cell.length_a   1.000
_cell.length_b   1.000
_cell.length_c   1.000
_cell.angle_alpha   90.00
_cell.angle_beta   90.00
_cell.angle_gamma   90.00
#
_symmetry.space_group_name_H-M   'P 1'
#
loop_
_entity.id
_entity.type
_entity.pdbx_description
1 polymer ?
#
loop_
_entity_poly.entity_id
_entity_poly.type
_entity_poly.pdbx_seq_one_letter_code
_entity_poly.pdbx_strand_id
1 'polypeptide(L)'
;MYKNSSVANRTAKSTDLPTVVMHWGLVIALLVSVSTGWRISGMADSSTLLRWLDLLILQGNVLRWHFVSAAALTALVLAYAVFLWRMDLGARLSIRWSSFKSADRDTRWQAINRLIYWIALALLAGAAVTGLLMYFAPGLLPTNPLALVHQWLSWGFVAYMALHVVAQIALGGLRQLLKIMTPRAAYGLGAVIAAAAGLGGAALAYVADTSAQSALVVMKTDVAPQLDGQGDDAVWKTTPEAIVHTSRGFNLVGGEVNVHIKALHDSKKAYFLFRWQDATRSQKHIPLQKTEGGWKLLHTNYFNNDENEFYEDKFAVMIAQSPVAGGNTVHLGSKPFADKPGPSNGLGLHASTDGSLADVWHWKSVRSGAINQFDDNYFGALMDVKPGRYTGGYGQDPKTGGGFEQIFEKIDGSEYVKLKALPKNLAAQQAQMGKFNPDPNVSDPGSFAMSRADDQPWNAEADAAIPVGTVIPSIVFDKPFAGDRGDVSAHAQWKDGWWTLEASRLLDTGSKFDQPIATGNFLWVAVFDHNQVRHTRHIVPLRIALQ
;
A
#
# COMPACT_ATOMS: atom_id res chain seq x y z
N MET A 1 -30.92 23.64 50.73
CA MET A 1 -30.41 22.82 51.86
C MET A 1 -30.87 21.39 51.66
N TYR A 2 -30.06 20.54 51.06
CA TYR A 2 -30.28 19.08 51.11
C TYR A 2 -29.07 18.48 51.82
N LYS A 3 -29.36 17.91 52.98
CA LYS A 3 -28.40 17.29 53.88
C LYS A 3 -27.66 16.15 53.24
N ASN A 4 -26.33 16.18 53.37
CA ASN A 4 -25.43 15.04 53.26
C ASN A 4 -25.96 13.87 54.07
N SER A 5 -26.49 12.85 53.42
CA SER A 5 -26.61 11.54 53.98
C SER A 5 -25.42 10.72 53.49
N SER A 6 -24.60 10.30 54.45
CA SER A 6 -23.54 9.34 54.37
C SER A 6 -23.88 8.16 53.47
N VAL A 7 -23.41 8.15 52.24
CA VAL A 7 -23.38 6.95 51.41
C VAL A 7 -22.07 6.22 51.73
N ALA A 8 -22.08 5.61 52.91
CA ALA A 8 -21.13 4.59 53.26
C ALA A 8 -21.28 3.42 52.27
N ASN A 9 -20.20 3.12 51.59
CA ASN A 9 -19.72 1.77 51.19
C ASN A 9 -20.78 0.73 50.78
N ARG A 10 -21.55 0.96 49.72
CA ARG A 10 -22.15 -0.13 48.94
C ARG A 10 -21.40 -0.20 47.63
N THR A 11 -20.52 -1.18 47.49
CA THR A 11 -20.00 -1.58 46.18
C THR A 11 -21.16 -1.73 45.22
N ALA A 12 -21.34 -0.73 44.36
CA ALA A 12 -22.44 -0.75 43.42
C ALA A 12 -22.37 -2.03 42.58
N LYS A 13 -23.39 -2.86 42.69
CA LYS A 13 -23.48 -4.16 42.00
C LYS A 13 -23.66 -4.02 40.49
N SER A 14 -23.90 -2.82 39.98
CA SER A 14 -24.24 -2.52 38.57
C SER A 14 -23.67 -1.20 38.12
N THR A 15 -23.47 -1.05 36.81
CA THR A 15 -22.94 0.15 36.15
C THR A 15 -24.08 0.92 35.47
N ASP A 16 -24.01 2.27 35.42
CA ASP A 16 -25.01 3.07 34.70
C ASP A 16 -25.02 2.75 33.19
N LEU A 17 -26.19 2.85 32.57
CA LEU A 17 -26.41 2.43 31.19
C LEU A 17 -25.51 3.17 30.18
N PRO A 18 -25.30 4.50 30.24
CA PRO A 18 -24.36 5.20 29.35
C PRO A 18 -22.95 4.63 29.41
N THR A 19 -22.43 4.38 30.62
CA THR A 19 -21.08 3.79 30.78
C THR A 19 -21.00 2.40 30.16
N VAL A 20 -22.06 1.58 30.27
CA VAL A 20 -22.11 0.25 29.63
C VAL A 20 -22.12 0.36 28.11
N VAL A 21 -22.97 1.22 27.55
CA VAL A 21 -23.08 1.43 26.09
C VAL A 21 -21.76 1.98 25.52
N MET A 22 -21.20 2.99 26.16
CA MET A 22 -19.92 3.56 25.72
C MET A 22 -18.77 2.55 25.83
N HIS A 23 -18.71 1.79 26.92
CA HIS A 23 -17.69 0.76 27.11
C HIS A 23 -17.73 -0.30 25.99
N TRP A 24 -18.90 -0.87 25.70
CA TRP A 24 -19.02 -1.89 24.66
C TRP A 24 -18.85 -1.31 23.27
N GLY A 25 -19.31 -0.08 23.02
CA GLY A 25 -19.03 0.63 21.79
C GLY A 25 -17.53 0.84 21.58
N LEU A 26 -16.79 1.27 22.62
CA LEU A 26 -15.34 1.40 22.58
C LEU A 26 -14.63 0.05 22.36
N VAL A 27 -15.08 -1.01 23.03
CA VAL A 27 -14.50 -2.37 22.83
C VAL A 27 -14.67 -2.83 21.39
N ILE A 28 -15.87 -2.69 20.83
CA ILE A 28 -16.14 -3.08 19.43
C ILE A 28 -15.30 -2.25 18.46
N ALA A 29 -15.34 -0.92 18.60
CA ALA A 29 -14.58 -0.03 17.73
C ALA A 29 -13.07 -0.29 17.82
N LEU A 30 -12.55 -0.55 19.02
CA LEU A 30 -11.14 -0.87 19.23
C LEU A 30 -10.76 -2.21 18.62
N LEU A 31 -11.58 -3.25 18.78
CA LEU A 31 -11.31 -4.57 18.17
C LEU A 31 -11.27 -4.48 16.65
N VAL A 32 -12.21 -3.73 16.04
CA VAL A 32 -12.20 -3.48 14.60
C VAL A 32 -10.95 -2.70 14.20
N SER A 33 -10.61 -1.63 14.94
CA SER A 33 -9.44 -0.80 14.66
C SER A 33 -8.13 -1.57 14.76
N VAL A 34 -7.95 -2.39 15.80
CA VAL A 34 -6.75 -3.22 16.00
C VAL A 34 -6.68 -4.31 14.94
N SER A 35 -7.79 -5.01 14.67
CA SER A 35 -7.85 -6.06 13.64
C SER A 35 -7.48 -5.51 12.25
N THR A 36 -8.08 -4.40 11.85
CA THR A 36 -7.79 -3.75 10.56
C THR A 36 -6.39 -3.16 10.52
N GLY A 37 -5.92 -2.55 11.62
CA GLY A 37 -4.55 -2.02 11.73
C GLY A 37 -3.49 -3.12 11.62
N TRP A 38 -3.73 -4.30 12.19
CA TRP A 38 -2.85 -5.45 12.02
C TRP A 38 -2.84 -5.96 10.58
N ARG A 39 -3.99 -5.98 9.90
CA ARG A 39 -4.05 -6.31 8.48
C ARG A 39 -3.23 -5.32 7.65
N ILE A 40 -3.36 -4.01 7.91
CA ILE A 40 -2.62 -2.96 7.22
C ILE A 40 -1.11 -3.08 7.48
N SER A 41 -0.68 -3.36 8.71
CA SER A 41 0.74 -3.55 9.04
C SER A 41 1.29 -4.88 8.50
N GLY A 42 0.52 -5.95 8.56
CA GLY A 42 0.88 -7.27 8.03
C GLY A 42 1.05 -7.31 6.51
N MET A 43 0.44 -6.36 5.80
CA MET A 43 0.73 -6.13 4.38
C MET A 43 2.17 -5.69 4.12
N ALA A 44 2.86 -5.20 5.15
CA ALA A 44 4.24 -4.72 5.05
C ALA A 44 5.24 -5.63 5.77
N ASP A 45 4.78 -6.58 6.58
CA ASP A 45 5.63 -7.43 7.42
C ASP A 45 5.20 -8.90 7.34
N SER A 46 6.19 -9.77 7.14
CA SER A 46 6.04 -11.23 7.04
C SER A 46 6.07 -11.95 8.39
N SER A 47 5.80 -11.26 9.50
CA SER A 47 5.90 -11.85 10.82
C SER A 47 5.05 -13.12 10.97
N THR A 48 5.65 -14.16 11.53
CA THR A 48 5.02 -15.47 11.73
C THR A 48 3.74 -15.36 12.59
N LEU A 49 3.73 -14.46 13.57
CA LEU A 49 2.58 -14.23 14.45
C LEU A 49 1.36 -13.70 13.66
N LEU A 50 1.56 -12.77 12.75
CA LEU A 50 0.47 -12.23 11.94
C LEU A 50 -0.10 -13.27 10.98
N ARG A 51 0.70 -14.22 10.49
CA ARG A 51 0.22 -15.34 9.67
C ARG A 51 -0.78 -16.22 10.42
N TRP A 52 -0.52 -16.54 11.68
CA TRP A 52 -1.44 -17.32 12.51
C TRP A 52 -2.76 -16.61 12.78
N LEU A 53 -2.70 -15.29 12.93
CA LEU A 53 -3.87 -14.45 13.18
C LEU A 53 -4.64 -14.11 11.89
N ASP A 54 -4.09 -14.42 10.71
CA ASP A 54 -4.64 -14.01 9.42
C ASP A 54 -6.10 -14.48 9.20
N LEU A 55 -6.45 -15.66 9.70
CA LEU A 55 -7.81 -16.20 9.63
C LEU A 55 -8.81 -15.43 10.51
N LEU A 56 -8.34 -14.76 11.57
CA LEU A 56 -9.17 -14.04 12.54
C LEU A 56 -9.23 -12.54 12.26
N ILE A 57 -8.32 -12.03 11.45
CA ILE A 57 -8.22 -10.60 11.13
C ILE A 57 -9.18 -10.26 9.99
N LEU A 58 -9.90 -9.14 10.15
CA LEU A 58 -10.84 -8.64 9.15
C LEU A 58 -10.17 -8.45 7.79
N GLN A 59 -10.89 -8.78 6.73
CA GLN A 59 -10.48 -8.64 5.32
C GLN A 59 -11.41 -7.66 4.58
N GLY A 60 -11.10 -7.37 3.32
CA GLY A 60 -11.86 -6.45 2.49
C GLY A 60 -11.33 -5.01 2.58
N ASN A 61 -12.20 -4.03 2.61
CA ASN A 61 -11.79 -2.61 2.69
C ASN A 61 -11.32 -2.23 4.10
N VAL A 62 -10.17 -2.77 4.48
CA VAL A 62 -9.60 -2.61 5.84
C VAL A 62 -9.24 -1.17 6.17
N LEU A 63 -8.81 -0.36 5.18
CA LEU A 63 -8.52 1.06 5.39
C LEU A 63 -9.76 1.83 5.78
N ARG A 64 -10.86 1.66 5.04
CA ARG A 64 -12.15 2.29 5.38
C ARG A 64 -12.64 1.86 6.76
N TRP A 65 -12.63 0.57 7.06
CA TRP A 65 -13.08 0.08 8.35
C TRP A 65 -12.18 0.53 9.50
N HIS A 66 -10.86 0.66 9.25
CA HIS A 66 -9.94 1.22 10.21
C HIS A 66 -10.28 2.69 10.51
N PHE A 67 -10.47 3.50 9.47
CA PHE A 67 -10.83 4.90 9.60
C PHE A 67 -12.18 5.10 10.29
N VAL A 68 -13.21 4.38 9.85
CA VAL A 68 -14.57 4.44 10.42
C VAL A 68 -14.58 4.04 11.90
N SER A 69 -13.89 2.94 12.25
CA SER A 69 -13.83 2.48 13.64
C SER A 69 -13.03 3.42 14.54
N ALA A 70 -11.94 4.01 14.04
CA ALA A 70 -11.15 4.99 14.77
C ALA A 70 -11.96 6.27 15.04
N ALA A 71 -12.76 6.73 14.08
CA ALA A 71 -13.66 7.88 14.25
C ALA A 71 -14.78 7.57 15.26
N ALA A 72 -15.40 6.39 15.19
CA ALA A 72 -16.40 5.95 16.16
C ALA A 72 -15.82 5.91 17.58
N LEU A 73 -14.61 5.35 17.73
CA LEU A 73 -13.89 5.28 19.00
C LEU A 73 -13.62 6.67 19.57
N THR A 74 -13.13 7.59 18.74
CA THR A 74 -12.86 8.99 19.12
C THR A 74 -14.16 9.68 19.56
N ALA A 75 -15.24 9.54 18.78
CA ALA A 75 -16.55 10.14 19.10
C ALA A 75 -17.12 9.61 20.42
N LEU A 76 -16.99 8.32 20.69
CA LEU A 76 -17.41 7.70 21.95
C LEU A 76 -16.60 8.20 23.15
N VAL A 77 -15.29 8.39 23.00
CA VAL A 77 -14.45 8.98 24.07
C VAL A 77 -14.87 10.42 24.36
N LEU A 78 -15.10 11.22 23.33
CA LEU A 78 -15.58 12.60 23.50
C LEU A 78 -16.97 12.61 24.15
N ALA A 79 -17.88 11.74 23.73
CA ALA A 79 -19.19 11.59 24.35
C ALA A 79 -19.09 11.21 25.83
N TYR A 80 -18.15 10.33 26.18
CA TYR A 80 -17.90 9.98 27.57
C TYR A 80 -17.36 11.15 28.38
N ALA A 81 -16.45 11.92 27.85
CA ALA A 81 -15.93 13.12 28.50
C ALA A 81 -17.04 14.15 28.77
N VAL A 82 -17.91 14.40 27.76
CA VAL A 82 -19.07 15.28 27.90
C VAL A 82 -20.05 14.72 28.93
N PHE A 83 -20.32 13.43 28.93
CA PHE A 83 -21.20 12.79 29.92
C PHE A 83 -20.66 12.99 31.35
N LEU A 84 -19.37 12.73 31.59
CA LEU A 84 -18.76 12.93 32.89
C LEU A 84 -18.83 14.37 33.36
N TRP A 85 -18.60 15.32 32.46
CA TRP A 85 -18.68 16.74 32.74
C TRP A 85 -20.11 17.18 33.07
N ARG A 86 -21.09 16.82 32.23
CA ARG A 86 -22.51 17.22 32.41
C ARG A 86 -23.16 16.63 33.66
N MET A 87 -22.72 15.43 34.05
CA MET A 87 -23.26 14.72 35.20
C MET A 87 -22.46 14.91 36.49
N ASP A 88 -21.49 15.84 36.49
CA ASP A 88 -20.57 16.08 37.62
C ASP A 88 -19.88 14.81 38.14
N LEU A 89 -19.49 13.94 37.21
CA LEU A 89 -18.83 12.68 37.50
C LEU A 89 -17.31 12.73 37.30
N GLY A 90 -16.72 13.91 37.19
CA GLY A 90 -15.29 14.12 36.96
C GLY A 90 -14.37 13.44 37.99
N ALA A 91 -14.88 13.23 39.21
CA ALA A 91 -14.17 12.43 40.23
C ALA A 91 -13.81 11.02 39.80
N ARG A 92 -14.50 10.43 38.78
CA ARG A 92 -14.17 9.10 38.22
C ARG A 92 -12.79 9.07 37.54
N LEU A 93 -12.34 10.20 36.99
CA LEU A 93 -11.05 10.33 36.32
C LEU A 93 -10.00 11.08 37.14
N SER A 94 -10.37 11.72 38.27
CA SER A 94 -9.43 12.50 39.06
C SER A 94 -8.39 11.61 39.73
N ILE A 95 -7.10 11.98 39.59
CA ILE A 95 -5.98 11.31 40.23
C ILE A 95 -5.56 12.10 41.48
N ARG A 96 -5.56 11.45 42.60
CA ARG A 96 -4.95 11.97 43.85
C ARG A 96 -3.66 11.24 44.11
N TRP A 97 -2.53 11.91 43.99
CA TRP A 97 -1.20 11.31 44.14
C TRP A 97 -0.99 10.64 45.49
N SER A 98 -1.60 11.16 46.56
CA SER A 98 -1.59 10.53 47.88
C SER A 98 -2.20 9.12 47.91
N SER A 99 -3.15 8.85 47.00
CA SER A 99 -3.82 7.54 46.92
C SER A 99 -2.87 6.40 46.53
N PHE A 100 -1.78 6.68 45.84
CA PHE A 100 -0.77 5.65 45.50
C PHE A 100 0.01 5.15 46.74
N LYS A 101 0.10 5.98 47.78
CA LYS A 101 0.78 5.67 49.04
C LYS A 101 -0.20 5.22 50.13
N SER A 102 -1.48 5.06 49.84
CA SER A 102 -2.48 4.63 50.81
C SER A 102 -2.18 3.24 51.34
N ALA A 103 -2.39 3.01 52.63
CA ALA A 103 -2.35 1.67 53.22
C ALA A 103 -3.46 0.76 52.70
N ASP A 104 -4.61 1.37 52.31
CA ASP A 104 -5.71 0.65 51.73
C ASP A 104 -5.41 0.19 50.29
N ARG A 105 -5.49 -1.13 50.05
CA ARG A 105 -5.24 -1.77 48.77
C ARG A 105 -6.17 -1.28 47.69
N ASP A 106 -7.45 -1.16 47.99
CA ASP A 106 -8.46 -0.79 47.01
C ASP A 106 -8.28 0.65 46.51
N THR A 107 -7.93 1.54 47.43
CA THR A 107 -7.59 2.94 47.10
C THR A 107 -6.37 3.03 46.16
N ARG A 108 -5.32 2.23 46.42
CA ARG A 108 -4.14 2.16 45.53
C ARG A 108 -4.51 1.67 44.13
N TRP A 109 -5.25 0.56 44.06
CA TRP A 109 -5.64 -0.01 42.76
C TRP A 109 -6.57 0.92 41.98
N GLN A 110 -7.47 1.64 42.63
CA GLN A 110 -8.29 2.65 41.96
C GLN A 110 -7.42 3.80 41.40
N ALA A 111 -6.38 4.23 42.09
CA ALA A 111 -5.47 5.25 41.59
C ALA A 111 -4.66 4.72 40.40
N ILE A 112 -4.16 3.49 40.43
CA ILE A 112 -3.48 2.83 39.33
C ILE A 112 -4.42 2.74 38.11
N ASN A 113 -5.66 2.29 38.30
CA ASN A 113 -6.63 2.15 37.22
C ASN A 113 -6.94 3.49 36.52
N ARG A 114 -7.04 4.58 37.31
CA ARG A 114 -7.24 5.94 36.75
C ARG A 114 -6.00 6.39 35.94
N LEU A 115 -4.79 6.10 36.41
CA LEU A 115 -3.57 6.39 35.66
C LEU A 115 -3.55 5.63 34.33
N ILE A 116 -3.90 4.35 34.35
CA ILE A 116 -4.02 3.52 33.14
C ILE A 116 -5.02 4.14 32.14
N TYR A 117 -6.13 4.69 32.59
CA TYR A 117 -7.09 5.37 31.70
C TYR A 117 -6.51 6.64 31.06
N TRP A 118 -5.74 7.44 31.82
CA TRP A 118 -5.09 8.63 31.27
C TRP A 118 -4.01 8.28 30.24
N ILE A 119 -3.25 7.22 30.49
CA ILE A 119 -2.29 6.68 29.51
C ILE A 119 -3.03 6.27 28.25
N ALA A 120 -4.13 5.52 28.37
CA ALA A 120 -4.94 5.12 27.21
C ALA A 120 -5.47 6.31 26.43
N LEU A 121 -5.92 7.38 27.13
CA LEU A 121 -6.40 8.59 26.48
C LEU A 121 -5.30 9.31 25.69
N ALA A 122 -4.08 9.37 26.24
CA ALA A 122 -2.92 9.94 25.57
C ALA A 122 -2.52 9.10 24.33
N LEU A 123 -2.52 7.76 24.44
CA LEU A 123 -2.27 6.84 23.32
C LEU A 123 -3.32 7.03 22.23
N LEU A 124 -4.60 7.14 22.58
CA LEU A 124 -5.67 7.37 21.63
C LEU A 124 -5.51 8.72 20.91
N ALA A 125 -5.25 9.79 21.66
CA ALA A 125 -5.06 11.12 21.06
C ALA A 125 -3.88 11.12 20.08
N GLY A 126 -2.75 10.51 20.45
CA GLY A 126 -1.59 10.36 19.56
C GLY A 126 -1.91 9.52 18.32
N ALA A 127 -2.60 8.39 18.49
CA ALA A 127 -3.00 7.54 17.37
C ALA A 127 -4.00 8.26 16.45
N ALA A 128 -4.97 9.01 17.00
CA ALA A 128 -5.93 9.79 16.21
C ALA A 128 -5.22 10.89 15.40
N VAL A 129 -4.32 11.65 16.02
CA VAL A 129 -3.57 12.72 15.32
C VAL A 129 -2.69 12.14 14.22
N THR A 130 -1.90 11.10 14.50
CA THR A 130 -1.03 10.48 13.49
C THR A 130 -1.84 9.85 12.36
N GLY A 131 -2.97 9.20 12.66
CA GLY A 131 -3.88 8.64 11.65
C GLY A 131 -4.52 9.70 10.76
N LEU A 132 -5.01 10.80 11.34
CA LEU A 132 -5.60 11.91 10.59
C LEU A 132 -4.57 12.60 9.68
N LEU A 133 -3.33 12.79 10.15
CA LEU A 133 -2.26 13.35 9.32
C LEU A 133 -1.95 12.46 8.12
N MET A 134 -1.80 11.16 8.33
CA MET A 134 -1.55 10.22 7.22
C MET A 134 -2.70 10.15 6.21
N TYR A 135 -3.93 10.36 6.66
CA TYR A 135 -5.11 10.21 5.82
C TYR A 135 -5.49 11.49 5.07
N PHE A 136 -5.55 12.64 5.77
CA PHE A 136 -6.02 13.92 5.20
C PHE A 136 -4.92 14.86 4.73
N ALA A 137 -3.70 14.66 5.20
CA ALA A 137 -2.55 15.50 4.84
C ALA A 137 -1.32 14.64 4.49
N PRO A 138 -1.45 13.67 3.54
CA PRO A 138 -0.33 12.84 3.13
C PRO A 138 0.78 13.73 2.58
N GLY A 139 2.03 13.44 2.97
CA GLY A 139 3.20 14.24 2.57
C GLY A 139 3.45 15.51 3.37
N LEU A 140 2.57 15.92 4.32
CA LEU A 140 2.86 17.02 5.25
C LEU A 140 4.02 16.68 6.20
N LEU A 141 4.07 15.43 6.64
CA LEU A 141 5.18 14.85 7.40
C LEU A 141 5.58 13.53 6.73
N PRO A 142 6.86 13.10 6.90
CA PRO A 142 7.30 11.81 6.36
C PRO A 142 6.39 10.67 6.84
N THR A 143 5.79 9.96 5.89
CA THR A 143 4.73 8.96 6.17
C THR A 143 5.28 7.73 6.88
N ASN A 144 6.47 7.25 6.50
CA ASN A 144 7.04 6.05 7.09
C ASN A 144 7.36 6.20 8.60
N PRO A 145 8.05 7.26 9.07
CA PRO A 145 8.21 7.52 10.50
C PRO A 145 6.87 7.73 11.22
N LEU A 146 5.93 8.43 10.59
CA LEU A 146 4.62 8.69 11.17
C LEU A 146 3.82 7.40 11.35
N ALA A 147 3.85 6.51 10.37
CA ALA A 147 3.23 5.19 10.43
C ALA A 147 3.87 4.32 11.53
N LEU A 148 5.19 4.39 11.70
CA LEU A 148 5.88 3.68 12.77
C LEU A 148 5.43 4.17 14.16
N VAL A 149 5.35 5.50 14.36
CA VAL A 149 4.83 6.09 15.60
C VAL A 149 3.38 5.64 15.83
N HIS A 150 2.52 5.70 14.82
CA HIS A 150 1.14 5.24 14.90
C HIS A 150 1.04 3.75 15.30
N GLN A 151 1.91 2.92 14.74
CA GLN A 151 1.99 1.49 15.06
C GLN A 151 2.40 1.25 16.51
N TRP A 152 3.41 1.97 17.03
CA TRP A 152 3.81 1.87 18.43
C TRP A 152 2.73 2.31 19.41
N LEU A 153 2.00 3.39 19.08
CA LEU A 153 0.83 3.83 19.85
C LEU A 153 -0.25 2.75 19.86
N SER A 154 -0.47 2.05 18.76
CA SER A 154 -1.42 0.93 18.66
C SER A 154 -1.00 -0.27 19.52
N TRP A 155 0.28 -0.63 19.53
CA TRP A 155 0.80 -1.64 20.46
C TRP A 155 0.64 -1.23 21.93
N GLY A 156 0.78 0.07 22.23
CA GLY A 156 0.45 0.64 23.52
C GLY A 156 -0.99 0.36 23.93
N PHE A 157 -1.94 0.43 23.00
CA PHE A 157 -3.34 0.05 23.24
C PHE A 157 -3.53 -1.44 23.54
N VAL A 158 -2.83 -2.33 22.86
CA VAL A 158 -2.88 -3.76 23.15
C VAL A 158 -2.39 -4.03 24.56
N ALA A 159 -1.28 -3.41 24.95
CA ALA A 159 -0.76 -3.47 26.32
C ALA A 159 -1.75 -2.88 27.34
N TYR A 160 -2.38 -1.75 26.99
CA TYR A 160 -3.43 -1.15 27.82
C TYR A 160 -4.61 -2.12 28.05
N MET A 161 -5.11 -2.80 27.02
CA MET A 161 -6.20 -3.76 27.19
C MET A 161 -5.86 -4.84 28.21
N ALA A 162 -4.67 -5.41 28.11
CA ALA A 162 -4.18 -6.41 29.06
C ALA A 162 -4.09 -5.85 30.49
N LEU A 163 -3.47 -4.68 30.65
CA LEU A 163 -3.30 -4.02 31.95
C LEU A 163 -4.66 -3.60 32.54
N HIS A 164 -5.59 -3.15 31.72
CA HIS A 164 -6.94 -2.80 32.15
C HIS A 164 -7.67 -4.00 32.74
N VAL A 165 -7.66 -5.14 32.05
CA VAL A 165 -8.29 -6.38 32.54
C VAL A 165 -7.65 -6.84 33.84
N VAL A 166 -6.31 -6.86 33.89
CA VAL A 166 -5.55 -7.23 35.11
C VAL A 166 -5.90 -6.30 36.29
N ALA A 167 -5.94 -4.98 36.05
CA ALA A 167 -6.30 -4.02 37.08
C ALA A 167 -7.74 -4.23 37.60
N GLN A 168 -8.72 -4.55 36.74
CA GLN A 168 -10.08 -4.83 37.17
C GLN A 168 -10.14 -6.14 37.99
N ILE A 169 -9.42 -7.18 37.62
CA ILE A 169 -9.34 -8.42 38.37
C ILE A 169 -8.70 -8.17 39.75
N ALA A 170 -7.62 -7.37 39.80
CA ALA A 170 -6.95 -7.02 41.05
C ALA A 170 -7.83 -6.20 42.00
N LEU A 171 -8.72 -5.33 41.44
CA LEU A 171 -9.67 -4.51 42.21
C LEU A 171 -10.79 -5.33 42.85
N GLY A 172 -11.37 -6.29 42.16
CA GLY A 172 -12.56 -6.97 42.71
C GLY A 172 -12.83 -8.34 42.08
N GLY A 173 -11.78 -8.99 41.52
CA GLY A 173 -11.89 -10.29 40.87
C GLY A 173 -12.83 -10.32 39.69
N LEU A 174 -13.30 -11.49 39.31
CA LEU A 174 -14.24 -11.67 38.20
C LEU A 174 -15.55 -10.90 38.39
N ARG A 175 -15.98 -10.67 39.64
CA ARG A 175 -17.18 -9.86 39.93
C ARG A 175 -17.05 -8.42 39.46
N GLN A 176 -15.84 -7.86 39.44
CA GLN A 176 -15.59 -6.51 38.91
C GLN A 176 -15.75 -6.45 37.41
N LEU A 177 -15.29 -7.48 36.70
CA LEU A 177 -15.49 -7.59 35.24
C LEU A 177 -16.96 -7.74 34.89
N LEU A 178 -17.74 -8.50 35.66
CA LEU A 178 -19.17 -8.71 35.41
C LEU A 178 -20.04 -7.46 35.64
N LYS A 179 -19.55 -6.43 36.35
CA LYS A 179 -20.30 -5.18 36.55
C LYS A 179 -20.66 -4.49 35.24
N ILE A 180 -19.83 -4.61 34.21
CA ILE A 180 -20.07 -4.00 32.89
C ILE A 180 -21.13 -4.78 32.07
N MET A 181 -21.51 -6.00 32.53
CA MET A 181 -22.55 -6.82 31.95
C MET A 181 -23.91 -6.62 32.62
N THR A 182 -23.97 -5.91 33.74
CA THR A 182 -25.19 -5.70 34.54
C THR A 182 -25.56 -4.21 34.55
N PRO A 183 -26.23 -3.71 33.48
CA PRO A 183 -26.61 -2.29 33.40
C PRO A 183 -27.70 -1.94 34.43
N ARG A 184 -27.58 -0.75 35.00
CA ARG A 184 -28.66 -0.11 35.75
C ARG A 184 -29.31 0.95 34.86
N ALA A 185 -30.64 0.95 34.77
CA ALA A 185 -31.42 1.91 33.97
C ALA A 185 -31.35 3.34 34.55
N ALA A 186 -30.16 3.90 34.66
CA ALA A 186 -29.91 5.28 35.07
C ALA A 186 -29.34 6.05 33.87
N TYR A 187 -29.75 7.30 33.71
CA TYR A 187 -29.28 8.17 32.63
C TYR A 187 -29.55 7.64 31.22
N GLY A 188 -30.72 7.03 30.94
CA GLY A 188 -31.07 6.42 29.66
C GLY A 188 -30.86 7.32 28.45
N LEU A 189 -31.21 8.63 28.55
CA LEU A 189 -30.95 9.62 27.49
C LEU A 189 -29.45 9.74 27.19
N GLY A 190 -28.58 9.69 28.19
CA GLY A 190 -27.11 9.69 28.00
C GLY A 190 -26.61 8.48 27.21
N ALA A 191 -27.25 7.30 27.38
CA ALA A 191 -26.92 6.12 26.60
C ALA A 191 -27.31 6.28 25.12
N VAL A 192 -28.48 6.85 24.85
CA VAL A 192 -28.92 7.16 23.47
C VAL A 192 -27.98 8.14 22.80
N ILE A 193 -27.60 9.24 23.51
CA ILE A 193 -26.66 10.23 22.99
C ILE A 193 -25.29 9.59 22.69
N ALA A 194 -24.80 8.72 23.58
CA ALA A 194 -23.52 8.03 23.38
C ALA A 194 -23.54 7.10 22.15
N ALA A 195 -24.61 6.31 22.00
CA ALA A 195 -24.81 5.46 20.82
C ALA A 195 -24.91 6.30 19.54
N ALA A 196 -25.67 7.40 19.56
CA ALA A 196 -25.79 8.31 18.43
C ALA A 196 -24.46 8.99 18.09
N ALA A 197 -23.63 9.34 19.07
CA ALA A 197 -22.31 9.91 18.85
C ALA A 197 -21.37 8.90 18.16
N GLY A 198 -21.33 7.65 18.64
CA GLY A 198 -20.53 6.60 18.02
C GLY A 198 -20.95 6.29 16.58
N LEU A 199 -22.24 6.08 16.36
CA LEU A 199 -22.79 5.84 15.02
C LEU A 199 -22.65 7.06 14.11
N GLY A 200 -22.84 8.28 14.62
CA GLY A 200 -22.67 9.52 13.89
C GLY A 200 -21.20 9.74 13.49
N GLY A 201 -20.27 9.49 14.39
CA GLY A 201 -18.82 9.53 14.08
C GLY A 201 -18.44 8.52 12.99
N ALA A 202 -18.95 7.31 13.08
CA ALA A 202 -18.74 6.29 12.05
C ALA A 202 -19.33 6.71 10.70
N ALA A 203 -20.57 7.23 10.68
CA ALA A 203 -21.24 7.68 9.47
C ALA A 203 -20.51 8.86 8.81
N LEU A 204 -20.11 9.86 9.61
CA LEU A 204 -19.33 11.00 9.13
C LEU A 204 -18.00 10.56 8.52
N ALA A 205 -17.29 9.62 9.16
CA ALA A 205 -16.06 9.08 8.62
C ALA A 205 -16.28 8.30 7.32
N TYR A 206 -17.35 7.53 7.23
CA TYR A 206 -17.71 6.82 6.00
C TYR A 206 -17.97 7.80 4.86
N VAL A 207 -18.74 8.88 5.11
CA VAL A 207 -18.99 9.93 4.11
C VAL A 207 -17.72 10.67 3.76
N ALA A 208 -16.87 11.01 4.75
CA ALA A 208 -15.59 11.66 4.51
C ALA A 208 -14.66 10.79 3.65
N ASP A 209 -14.59 9.49 3.91
CA ASP A 209 -13.80 8.55 3.09
C ASP A 209 -14.27 8.51 1.63
N THR A 210 -15.58 8.53 1.40
CA THR A 210 -16.13 8.56 0.04
C THR A 210 -15.98 9.91 -0.65
N SER A 211 -15.88 11.00 0.11
CA SER A 211 -15.77 12.38 -0.41
C SER A 211 -14.33 12.87 -0.54
N ALA A 212 -13.37 12.22 0.13
CA ALA A 212 -11.95 12.62 0.14
C ALA A 212 -11.20 12.27 -1.15
N GLN A 213 -11.87 11.62 -2.10
CA GLN A 213 -11.27 11.24 -3.37
C GLN A 213 -11.11 12.48 -4.26
N SER A 214 -9.86 12.86 -4.50
CA SER A 214 -9.52 13.92 -5.46
C SER A 214 -9.90 13.48 -6.87
N ALA A 215 -10.37 14.41 -7.69
CA ALA A 215 -10.69 14.14 -9.08
C ALA A 215 -9.43 14.25 -9.96
N LEU A 216 -9.23 13.28 -10.84
CA LEU A 216 -8.38 13.43 -12.01
C LEU A 216 -9.25 13.98 -13.14
N VAL A 217 -9.12 15.26 -13.42
CA VAL A 217 -9.80 15.90 -14.53
C VAL A 217 -9.11 15.48 -15.83
N VAL A 218 -9.84 14.78 -16.70
CA VAL A 218 -9.40 14.43 -18.05
C VAL A 218 -10.05 15.42 -19.01
N MET A 219 -9.32 16.48 -19.36
CA MET A 219 -9.83 17.57 -20.20
C MET A 219 -9.92 17.18 -21.65
N LYS A 220 -10.97 17.64 -22.34
CA LYS A 220 -11.07 17.50 -23.79
C LYS A 220 -10.02 18.37 -24.48
N THR A 221 -9.40 17.81 -25.50
CA THR A 221 -8.46 18.50 -26.40
C THR A 221 -8.76 18.21 -27.85
N ASP A 222 -8.56 19.21 -28.70
CA ASP A 222 -8.61 19.05 -30.17
C ASP A 222 -7.22 18.75 -30.76
N VAL A 223 -6.17 18.88 -29.96
CA VAL A 223 -4.78 18.63 -30.36
C VAL A 223 -4.20 17.54 -29.48
N ALA A 224 -3.91 16.39 -30.06
CA ALA A 224 -3.23 15.30 -29.36
C ALA A 224 -1.78 15.72 -29.02
N PRO A 225 -1.30 15.46 -27.79
CA PRO A 225 0.10 15.66 -27.46
C PRO A 225 0.99 14.69 -28.23
N GLN A 226 2.23 15.08 -28.47
CA GLN A 226 3.25 14.20 -29.03
C GLN A 226 3.84 13.35 -27.90
N LEU A 227 3.76 12.03 -28.04
CA LEU A 227 4.36 11.15 -27.06
C LEU A 227 5.86 11.01 -27.36
N ASP A 228 6.69 11.79 -26.68
CA ASP A 228 8.16 11.75 -26.82
C ASP A 228 8.91 11.67 -25.49
N GLY A 229 8.14 11.67 -24.38
CA GLY A 229 8.67 11.60 -23.02
C GLY A 229 9.15 12.93 -22.47
N GLN A 230 8.98 14.05 -23.17
CA GLN A 230 9.41 15.37 -22.71
C GLN A 230 8.33 16.09 -21.91
N GLY A 231 7.05 15.89 -22.26
CA GLY A 231 5.92 16.49 -21.57
C GLY A 231 5.87 18.01 -21.66
N ASP A 232 6.44 18.58 -22.71
CA ASP A 232 6.59 20.03 -22.90
C ASP A 232 5.60 20.65 -23.88
N ASP A 233 4.72 19.83 -24.49
CA ASP A 233 3.66 20.28 -25.37
C ASP A 233 2.81 21.38 -24.74
N ALA A 234 2.38 22.31 -25.59
CA ALA A 234 1.59 23.47 -25.16
C ALA A 234 0.27 23.05 -24.46
N VAL A 235 -0.33 21.93 -24.87
CA VAL A 235 -1.57 21.42 -24.29
C VAL A 235 -1.39 21.03 -22.80
N TRP A 236 -0.23 20.54 -22.41
CA TRP A 236 0.05 20.19 -21.03
C TRP A 236 0.15 21.40 -20.08
N LYS A 237 0.47 22.59 -20.62
CA LYS A 237 0.63 23.81 -19.80
C LYS A 237 -0.70 24.27 -19.19
N THR A 238 -1.80 24.05 -19.87
CA THR A 238 -3.16 24.46 -19.45
C THR A 238 -3.94 23.33 -18.79
N THR A 239 -3.43 22.11 -18.85
CA THR A 239 -4.09 20.93 -18.26
C THR A 239 -3.96 20.95 -16.74
N PRO A 240 -5.08 20.80 -16.00
CA PRO A 240 -5.05 20.68 -14.55
C PRO A 240 -4.16 19.53 -14.10
N GLU A 241 -3.41 19.75 -13.03
CA GLU A 241 -2.51 18.76 -12.45
C GLU A 241 -3.13 18.18 -11.17
N ALA A 242 -3.13 16.86 -11.07
CA ALA A 242 -3.36 16.15 -9.83
C ALA A 242 -2.02 15.70 -9.26
N ILE A 243 -1.79 15.93 -7.97
CA ILE A 243 -0.59 15.47 -7.28
C ILE A 243 -0.98 14.37 -6.31
N VAL A 244 -0.34 13.22 -6.46
CA VAL A 244 -0.57 12.03 -5.63
C VAL A 244 0.66 11.77 -4.79
N HIS A 245 0.51 11.79 -3.47
CA HIS A 245 1.54 11.32 -2.55
C HIS A 245 1.53 9.80 -2.46
N THR A 246 2.66 9.16 -2.74
CA THR A 246 2.84 7.72 -2.62
C THR A 246 3.94 7.41 -1.61
N SER A 247 3.81 6.33 -0.87
CA SER A 247 4.70 5.98 0.25
C SER A 247 5.02 4.49 0.34
N ARG A 248 5.94 4.11 1.23
CA ARG A 248 6.40 2.73 1.46
C ARG A 248 7.12 2.09 0.26
N GLY A 249 7.66 2.89 -0.65
CA GLY A 249 8.55 2.41 -1.70
C GLY A 249 9.91 2.03 -1.11
N PHE A 250 10.55 1.05 -1.71
CA PHE A 250 11.93 0.70 -1.40
C PHE A 250 12.86 1.50 -2.33
N ASN A 251 14.06 1.81 -1.88
CA ASN A 251 15.11 2.60 -2.56
C ASN A 251 14.82 4.10 -2.71
N LEU A 252 13.57 4.54 -2.82
CA LEU A 252 13.22 5.95 -2.85
C LEU A 252 13.64 6.68 -1.57
N VAL A 253 13.99 7.95 -1.68
CA VAL A 253 14.37 8.79 -0.53
C VAL A 253 13.20 8.87 0.46
N GLY A 254 13.41 8.40 1.68
CA GLY A 254 12.34 8.29 2.68
C GLY A 254 11.27 7.25 2.36
N GLY A 255 11.38 6.53 1.24
CA GLY A 255 10.37 5.60 0.75
C GLY A 255 9.14 6.27 0.16
N GLU A 256 9.23 7.54 -0.21
CA GLU A 256 8.08 8.38 -0.60
C GLU A 256 8.39 9.16 -1.87
N VAL A 257 7.36 9.39 -2.69
CA VAL A 257 7.44 10.28 -3.84
C VAL A 257 6.07 10.84 -4.22
N ASN A 258 6.06 12.09 -4.66
CA ASN A 258 4.89 12.70 -5.28
C ASN A 258 4.87 12.39 -6.78
N VAL A 259 3.73 11.91 -7.26
CA VAL A 259 3.47 11.72 -8.68
C VAL A 259 2.57 12.84 -9.17
N HIS A 260 3.04 13.59 -10.14
CA HIS A 260 2.31 14.64 -10.83
C HIS A 260 1.62 14.05 -12.05
N ILE A 261 0.31 14.23 -12.17
CA ILE A 261 -0.53 13.60 -13.19
C ILE A 261 -1.34 14.65 -13.91
N LYS A 262 -1.26 14.69 -15.23
CA LYS A 262 -2.16 15.45 -16.11
C LYS A 262 -2.83 14.50 -17.09
N ALA A 263 -4.06 14.78 -17.48
CA ALA A 263 -4.80 13.92 -18.39
C ALA A 263 -5.66 14.71 -19.36
N LEU A 264 -5.70 14.23 -20.60
CA LEU A 264 -6.46 14.79 -21.72
C LEU A 264 -7.23 13.69 -22.44
N HIS A 265 -8.23 14.03 -23.23
CA HIS A 265 -8.87 13.13 -24.18
C HIS A 265 -9.34 13.84 -25.45
N ASP A 266 -9.34 13.14 -26.59
CA ASP A 266 -9.86 13.61 -27.88
C ASP A 266 -11.21 12.99 -28.24
N SER A 267 -11.95 12.46 -27.24
CA SER A 267 -13.19 11.69 -27.37
C SER A 267 -13.02 10.24 -27.86
N LYS A 268 -11.81 9.82 -28.24
CA LYS A 268 -11.48 8.44 -28.64
C LYS A 268 -10.37 7.86 -27.78
N LYS A 269 -9.32 8.64 -27.58
CA LYS A 269 -8.15 8.28 -26.77
C LYS A 269 -8.03 9.18 -25.56
N ALA A 270 -7.50 8.64 -24.49
CA ALA A 270 -6.95 9.41 -23.40
C ALA A 270 -5.43 9.50 -23.51
N TYR A 271 -4.91 10.60 -23.03
CA TYR A 271 -3.48 10.92 -22.97
C TYR A 271 -3.15 11.27 -21.55
N PHE A 272 -2.04 10.76 -21.03
CA PHE A 272 -1.58 11.00 -19.68
C PHE A 272 -0.13 11.48 -19.68
N LEU A 273 0.18 12.39 -18.77
CA LEU A 273 1.52 12.81 -18.44
C LEU A 273 1.75 12.52 -16.97
N PHE A 274 2.71 11.65 -16.67
CA PHE A 274 3.16 11.30 -15.33
C PHE A 274 4.57 11.84 -15.11
N ARG A 275 4.81 12.47 -13.95
CA ARG A 275 6.15 12.93 -13.58
C ARG A 275 6.41 12.62 -12.11
N TRP A 276 7.59 12.11 -11.80
CA TRP A 276 8.01 11.84 -10.45
C TRP A 276 9.51 12.01 -10.28
N GLN A 277 9.94 12.32 -9.05
CA GLN A 277 11.35 12.39 -8.70
C GLN A 277 11.92 10.99 -8.54
N ASP A 278 13.11 10.79 -9.11
CA ASP A 278 13.91 9.60 -8.95
C ASP A 278 15.38 10.02 -9.06
N ALA A 279 16.14 9.81 -8.00
CA ALA A 279 17.52 10.29 -7.90
C ALA A 279 18.45 9.62 -8.91
N THR A 280 18.09 8.39 -9.33
CA THR A 280 18.88 7.58 -10.25
C THR A 280 18.05 7.17 -11.46
N ARG A 281 18.72 6.94 -12.58
CA ARG A 281 18.17 6.30 -13.75
C ARG A 281 18.63 4.85 -13.77
N SER A 282 17.76 3.93 -13.42
CA SER A 282 18.13 2.51 -13.37
C SER A 282 17.63 1.76 -14.59
N GLN A 283 18.59 1.31 -15.41
CA GLN A 283 18.36 0.67 -16.71
C GLN A 283 18.91 -0.76 -16.76
N LYS A 284 19.07 -1.40 -15.60
CA LYS A 284 19.49 -2.78 -15.46
C LYS A 284 18.26 -3.70 -15.29
N HIS A 285 18.29 -4.88 -15.85
CA HIS A 285 17.35 -5.94 -15.53
C HIS A 285 18.11 -7.25 -15.37
N ILE A 286 18.57 -7.54 -14.14
CA ILE A 286 19.36 -8.75 -13.82
C ILE A 286 20.38 -9.08 -14.91
N PRO A 287 21.39 -8.20 -15.17
CA PRO A 287 22.35 -8.43 -16.25
C PRO A 287 23.08 -9.76 -16.09
N LEU A 288 23.61 -10.27 -17.20
CA LEU A 288 24.40 -11.49 -17.25
C LEU A 288 25.88 -11.16 -17.21
N GLN A 289 26.65 -11.84 -16.36
CA GLN A 289 28.10 -11.71 -16.30
C GLN A 289 28.77 -13.03 -16.66
N LYS A 290 29.74 -12.97 -17.56
CA LYS A 290 30.58 -14.10 -17.88
C LYS A 290 31.63 -14.36 -16.81
N THR A 291 31.76 -15.59 -16.33
CA THR A 291 32.76 -16.02 -15.37
C THR A 291 33.55 -17.20 -15.96
N GLU A 292 34.59 -17.65 -15.28
CA GLU A 292 35.36 -18.84 -15.71
C GLU A 292 34.48 -20.12 -15.79
N GLY A 293 33.49 -20.22 -14.88
CA GLY A 293 32.56 -21.35 -14.81
C GLY A 293 31.33 -21.26 -15.71
N GLY A 294 31.12 -20.15 -16.41
CA GLY A 294 29.96 -19.90 -17.24
C GLY A 294 29.27 -18.57 -16.96
N TRP A 295 28.02 -18.44 -17.37
CA TRP A 295 27.25 -17.22 -17.21
C TRP A 295 26.44 -17.21 -15.91
N LYS A 296 26.50 -16.09 -15.18
CA LYS A 296 25.71 -15.85 -13.98
C LYS A 296 24.81 -14.63 -14.14
N LEU A 297 23.67 -14.64 -13.49
CA LEU A 297 22.86 -13.44 -13.31
C LEU A 297 23.48 -12.58 -12.20
N LEU A 298 23.57 -11.28 -12.44
CA LEU A 298 23.81 -10.31 -11.37
C LEU A 298 22.48 -10.03 -10.69
N HIS A 299 22.37 -10.48 -9.46
CA HIS A 299 21.17 -10.30 -8.64
C HIS A 299 21.51 -10.53 -7.17
N THR A 300 20.71 -9.94 -6.27
CA THR A 300 20.78 -10.20 -4.83
C THR A 300 19.68 -11.16 -4.37
N ASN A 301 18.44 -10.96 -4.84
CA ASN A 301 17.29 -11.74 -4.37
C ASN A 301 16.23 -12.04 -5.45
N TYR A 302 16.59 -12.03 -6.72
CA TYR A 302 15.67 -12.15 -7.85
C TYR A 302 14.78 -13.41 -7.81
N PHE A 303 15.36 -14.56 -7.48
CA PHE A 303 14.63 -15.82 -7.47
C PHE A 303 13.62 -15.96 -6.31
N ASN A 304 13.71 -15.08 -5.32
CA ASN A 304 12.74 -14.95 -4.26
C ASN A 304 11.74 -13.80 -4.53
N ASN A 305 11.68 -13.29 -5.76
CA ASN A 305 10.85 -12.16 -6.17
C ASN A 305 11.10 -10.88 -5.37
N ASP A 306 12.33 -10.60 -4.99
CA ASP A 306 12.68 -9.45 -4.16
C ASP A 306 14.03 -8.83 -4.54
N GLU A 307 14.28 -8.67 -5.85
CA GLU A 307 15.47 -8.01 -6.35
C GLU A 307 15.39 -6.49 -6.16
N ASN A 308 16.44 -5.90 -5.60
CA ASN A 308 16.45 -4.50 -5.21
C ASN A 308 17.74 -3.74 -5.57
N GLU A 309 18.65 -4.33 -6.35
CA GLU A 309 19.92 -3.73 -6.74
C GLU A 309 20.14 -3.76 -8.26
N PHE A 310 19.92 -4.90 -8.89
CA PHE A 310 20.15 -5.09 -10.33
C PHE A 310 18.83 -5.10 -11.10
N TYR A 311 17.99 -4.13 -10.84
CA TYR A 311 16.68 -4.05 -11.49
C TYR A 311 16.44 -2.68 -12.14
N GLU A 312 15.40 -2.59 -12.95
CA GLU A 312 15.01 -1.39 -13.69
C GLU A 312 13.98 -0.55 -12.93
N ASP A 313 13.95 0.75 -13.24
CA ASP A 313 12.86 1.62 -12.80
C ASP A 313 11.57 1.25 -13.52
N LYS A 314 10.45 1.33 -12.78
CA LYS A 314 9.13 0.99 -13.30
C LYS A 314 8.06 1.92 -12.77
N PHE A 315 6.97 1.97 -13.49
CA PHE A 315 5.78 2.71 -13.11
C PHE A 315 4.55 1.88 -13.42
N ALA A 316 3.56 1.90 -12.54
CA ALA A 316 2.30 1.21 -12.77
C ALA A 316 1.11 2.16 -12.60
N VAL A 317 0.11 1.96 -13.44
CA VAL A 317 -1.22 2.56 -13.33
C VAL A 317 -2.22 1.43 -13.12
N MET A 318 -3.20 1.64 -12.26
CA MET A 318 -4.32 0.72 -12.11
C MET A 318 -5.63 1.49 -12.24
N ILE A 319 -6.55 0.96 -13.04
CA ILE A 319 -7.89 1.52 -13.25
C ILE A 319 -8.93 0.49 -12.81
N ALA A 320 -9.94 0.92 -12.04
CA ALA A 320 -11.02 0.06 -11.60
C ALA A 320 -12.34 0.84 -11.45
N GLN A 321 -13.46 0.14 -11.52
CA GLN A 321 -14.80 0.73 -11.33
C GLN A 321 -15.12 1.03 -9.87
N SER A 322 -14.41 0.41 -8.93
CA SER A 322 -14.65 0.58 -7.50
C SER A 322 -13.41 1.12 -6.81
N PRO A 323 -13.54 2.05 -5.84
CA PRO A 323 -12.41 2.56 -5.07
C PRO A 323 -11.79 1.52 -4.14
N VAL A 324 -12.38 0.35 -4.06
CA VAL A 324 -11.91 -0.78 -3.23
C VAL A 324 -11.28 -1.89 -4.06
N ALA A 325 -11.35 -1.83 -5.39
CA ALA A 325 -10.70 -2.80 -6.26
C ALA A 325 -9.19 -2.55 -6.34
N GLY A 326 -8.40 -3.60 -6.27
CA GLY A 326 -6.94 -3.52 -6.37
C GLY A 326 -6.22 -2.98 -5.14
N GLY A 327 -5.01 -2.57 -5.30
CA GLY A 327 -3.97 -2.09 -4.40
C GLY A 327 -4.18 -2.00 -2.88
N ASN A 328 -5.23 -1.37 -2.41
CA ASN A 328 -5.44 -1.14 -0.97
C ASN A 328 -6.20 -2.26 -0.26
N THR A 329 -7.01 -3.02 -0.98
CA THR A 329 -7.99 -3.93 -0.38
C THR A 329 -7.84 -5.34 -0.86
N VAL A 330 -7.05 -5.53 -1.88
CA VAL A 330 -6.86 -6.80 -2.58
C VAL A 330 -5.74 -7.61 -1.98
N HIS A 331 -5.11 -7.08 -0.95
CA HIS A 331 -4.00 -7.74 -0.34
C HIS A 331 -4.50 -8.80 0.62
N LEU A 332 -4.40 -10.03 0.23
CA LEU A 332 -4.73 -11.18 1.09
C LEU A 332 -3.63 -11.46 2.13
N GLY A 333 -2.66 -10.56 2.26
CA GLY A 333 -1.53 -10.75 3.15
C GLY A 333 -0.70 -11.96 2.75
N SER A 334 -0.06 -12.57 3.70
CA SER A 334 0.67 -13.82 3.53
C SER A 334 -0.23 -15.05 3.58
N LYS A 335 -1.55 -14.91 3.40
CA LYS A 335 -2.47 -16.03 3.46
C LYS A 335 -2.07 -17.07 2.40
N PRO A 336 -1.60 -18.25 2.81
CA PRO A 336 -1.28 -19.31 1.87
C PRO A 336 -2.60 -19.85 1.28
N PHE A 337 -2.56 -20.32 0.05
CA PHE A 337 -3.55 -21.28 -0.40
C PHE A 337 -3.44 -22.55 0.46
N ALA A 338 -4.53 -23.30 0.57
CA ALA A 338 -4.61 -24.46 1.47
C ALA A 338 -3.43 -25.45 1.30
N ASP A 339 -2.89 -25.53 0.10
CA ASP A 339 -1.84 -26.46 -0.31
C ASP A 339 -0.51 -25.80 -0.72
N LYS A 340 -0.40 -24.46 -0.61
CA LYS A 340 0.78 -23.72 -1.09
C LYS A 340 1.28 -22.70 -0.08
N PRO A 341 2.60 -22.60 0.11
CA PRO A 341 3.16 -21.58 0.98
C PRO A 341 2.86 -20.16 0.42
N GLY A 342 2.72 -19.20 1.31
CA GLY A 342 2.68 -17.80 0.93
C GLY A 342 4.00 -17.33 0.30
N PRO A 343 4.02 -16.13 -0.28
CA PRO A 343 5.23 -15.57 -0.87
C PRO A 343 6.36 -15.46 0.13
N SER A 344 7.58 -15.75 -0.29
CA SER A 344 8.76 -15.74 0.57
C SER A 344 9.13 -14.36 1.09
N ASN A 345 8.79 -13.30 0.34
CA ASN A 345 9.04 -11.90 0.71
C ASN A 345 7.94 -11.29 1.62
N GLY A 346 6.92 -12.05 1.98
CA GLY A 346 5.83 -11.58 2.84
C GLY A 346 4.87 -10.57 2.21
N LEU A 347 5.02 -10.29 0.92
CA LEU A 347 4.21 -9.31 0.19
C LEU A 347 2.93 -9.96 -0.27
N GLY A 348 1.93 -10.26 0.17
CA GLY A 348 0.72 -10.98 -0.20
C GLY A 348 0.38 -11.05 -1.69
N LEU A 349 -0.67 -11.73 -1.98
CA LEU A 349 -1.15 -11.94 -3.35
C LEU A 349 -2.07 -10.79 -3.77
N HIS A 350 -1.94 -10.34 -5.01
CA HIS A 350 -2.80 -9.31 -5.58
C HIS A 350 -3.99 -9.99 -6.31
N ALA A 351 -5.19 -9.73 -5.82
CA ALA A 351 -6.42 -10.23 -6.40
C ALA A 351 -7.59 -9.33 -6.00
N SER A 352 -8.66 -9.27 -6.77
CA SER A 352 -9.88 -8.58 -6.34
C SER A 352 -10.65 -9.45 -5.33
N THR A 353 -11.18 -8.82 -4.28
CA THR A 353 -11.91 -9.54 -3.22
C THR A 353 -13.35 -9.86 -3.61
N ASP A 354 -13.90 -9.14 -4.56
CA ASP A 354 -15.29 -9.26 -5.07
C ASP A 354 -15.36 -9.89 -6.47
N GLY A 355 -14.21 -10.29 -7.03
CA GLY A 355 -14.12 -10.85 -8.38
C GLY A 355 -14.15 -9.81 -9.49
N SER A 356 -14.21 -8.51 -9.16
CA SER A 356 -14.12 -7.45 -10.15
C SER A 356 -12.73 -7.43 -10.80
N LEU A 357 -12.65 -6.89 -12.01
CA LEU A 357 -11.40 -6.74 -12.72
C LEU A 357 -10.85 -5.32 -12.50
N ALA A 358 -9.54 -5.23 -12.23
CA ALA A 358 -8.78 -4.00 -12.28
C ALA A 358 -7.74 -4.10 -13.40
N ASP A 359 -7.72 -3.13 -14.27
CA ASP A 359 -6.80 -2.98 -15.39
C ASP A 359 -5.47 -2.42 -14.86
N VAL A 360 -4.33 -2.99 -15.26
CA VAL A 360 -3.00 -2.67 -14.69
C VAL A 360 -1.96 -2.47 -15.77
N TRP A 361 -1.64 -1.24 -16.08
CA TRP A 361 -0.55 -0.88 -16.98
C TRP A 361 0.77 -0.88 -16.24
N HIS A 362 1.75 -1.60 -16.72
CA HIS A 362 3.05 -1.74 -16.07
C HIS A 362 4.19 -1.33 -17.00
N TRP A 363 4.59 -0.05 -16.94
CA TRP A 363 5.77 0.43 -17.65
C TRP A 363 7.05 -0.03 -16.93
N LYS A 364 8.03 -0.48 -17.72
CA LYS A 364 9.31 -1.06 -17.27
C LYS A 364 10.40 -0.47 -18.16
N SER A 365 11.29 0.34 -17.59
CA SER A 365 12.22 1.18 -18.35
C SER A 365 13.10 0.41 -19.34
N VAL A 366 13.50 -0.81 -19.01
CA VAL A 366 14.32 -1.69 -19.88
C VAL A 366 13.46 -2.55 -20.81
N ARG A 367 12.39 -3.15 -20.28
CA ARG A 367 11.59 -4.14 -21.01
C ARG A 367 10.56 -3.50 -21.92
N SER A 368 9.50 -2.97 -21.37
CA SER A 368 8.43 -2.36 -22.18
C SER A 368 8.78 -0.93 -22.63
N GLY A 369 9.64 -0.23 -21.90
CA GLY A 369 10.15 1.08 -22.31
C GLY A 369 10.97 1.02 -23.60
N ALA A 370 11.73 -0.05 -23.83
CA ALA A 370 12.49 -0.26 -25.08
C ALA A 370 11.60 -0.39 -26.32
N ILE A 371 10.31 -0.72 -26.16
CA ILE A 371 9.33 -0.87 -27.24
C ILE A 371 8.24 0.21 -27.19
N ASN A 372 8.44 1.26 -26.37
CA ASN A 372 7.54 2.39 -26.23
C ASN A 372 6.09 2.03 -25.86
N GLN A 373 5.93 1.08 -24.92
CA GLN A 373 4.62 0.62 -24.44
C GLN A 373 4.63 0.40 -22.92
N PHE A 374 3.45 0.37 -22.34
CA PHE A 374 3.22 -0.38 -21.13
C PHE A 374 3.12 -1.89 -21.45
N ASP A 375 3.42 -2.71 -20.50
CA ASP A 375 3.11 -4.14 -20.47
C ASP A 375 1.74 -4.26 -19.79
N ASP A 376 0.68 -4.46 -20.56
CA ASP A 376 -0.68 -4.44 -20.06
C ASP A 376 -1.06 -5.76 -19.38
N ASN A 377 -1.73 -5.63 -18.24
CA ASN A 377 -2.02 -6.70 -17.29
C ASN A 377 -3.32 -6.39 -16.55
N TYR A 378 -3.79 -7.33 -15.73
CA TYR A 378 -4.97 -7.13 -14.90
C TYR A 378 -4.86 -7.82 -13.53
N PHE A 379 -5.63 -7.34 -12.55
CA PHE A 379 -6.01 -8.10 -11.35
C PHE A 379 -7.45 -8.54 -11.48
N GLY A 380 -7.69 -9.82 -11.26
CA GLY A 380 -9.01 -10.42 -11.19
C GLY A 380 -9.23 -11.17 -9.89
N ALA A 381 -10.24 -12.04 -9.87
CA ALA A 381 -10.50 -12.93 -8.76
C ALA A 381 -9.28 -13.76 -8.39
N LEU A 382 -9.20 -14.16 -7.13
CA LEU A 382 -8.14 -15.02 -6.64
C LEU A 382 -8.10 -16.34 -7.40
N MET A 383 -6.97 -16.62 -8.02
CA MET A 383 -6.69 -17.86 -8.74
C MET A 383 -5.59 -18.66 -8.02
N ASP A 384 -5.52 -19.95 -8.31
CA ASP A 384 -4.41 -20.77 -7.87
C ASP A 384 -3.08 -20.21 -8.37
N VAL A 385 -2.14 -20.04 -7.44
CA VAL A 385 -0.78 -19.61 -7.77
C VAL A 385 -0.07 -20.71 -8.53
N LYS A 386 0.40 -20.42 -9.74
CA LYS A 386 1.24 -21.36 -10.47
C LYS A 386 2.57 -21.56 -9.74
N PRO A 387 3.14 -22.77 -9.69
CA PRO A 387 4.44 -23.01 -9.09
C PRO A 387 5.50 -22.03 -9.62
N GLY A 388 6.29 -21.43 -8.72
CA GLY A 388 7.34 -20.48 -9.06
C GLY A 388 6.85 -19.07 -9.43
N ARG A 389 5.54 -18.76 -9.37
CA ARG A 389 5.00 -17.43 -9.62
C ARG A 389 4.26 -16.86 -8.41
N TYR A 390 4.48 -15.59 -8.20
CA TYR A 390 3.82 -14.77 -7.21
C TYR A 390 2.58 -14.13 -7.83
N THR A 391 1.53 -14.91 -8.08
CA THR A 391 0.32 -14.42 -8.73
C THR A 391 -0.92 -15.00 -8.08
N GLY A 392 -1.69 -14.17 -7.36
CA GLY A 392 -2.99 -14.56 -6.82
C GLY A 392 -4.12 -14.35 -7.82
N GLY A 393 -4.26 -13.14 -8.32
CA GLY A 393 -5.23 -12.75 -9.34
C GLY A 393 -4.61 -11.91 -10.45
N TYR A 394 -3.27 -11.80 -10.47
CA TYR A 394 -2.54 -11.03 -11.46
C TYR A 394 -2.37 -11.83 -12.75
N GLY A 395 -2.94 -11.35 -13.82
CA GLY A 395 -2.84 -11.89 -15.17
C GLY A 395 -2.17 -10.92 -16.13
N GLN A 396 -1.69 -11.46 -17.25
CA GLN A 396 -1.18 -10.67 -18.37
C GLN A 396 -2.20 -10.70 -19.48
N ASP A 397 -2.40 -9.57 -20.11
CA ASP A 397 -3.27 -9.49 -21.26
C ASP A 397 -2.74 -10.32 -22.44
N PRO A 398 -3.62 -10.85 -23.28
CA PRO A 398 -3.20 -11.67 -24.40
C PRO A 398 -2.38 -10.88 -25.42
N LYS A 399 -1.29 -11.45 -25.88
CA LYS A 399 -0.54 -10.91 -27.02
C LYS A 399 -0.61 -11.84 -28.22
N THR A 400 -0.57 -11.27 -29.41
CA THR A 400 -0.45 -12.00 -30.67
C THR A 400 0.96 -11.97 -31.24
N GLY A 401 1.88 -11.22 -30.63
CA GLY A 401 3.29 -11.15 -31.01
C GLY A 401 4.03 -9.99 -30.37
N GLY A 402 5.29 -9.85 -30.67
CA GLY A 402 6.16 -8.78 -30.19
C GLY A 402 6.51 -8.87 -28.70
N GLY A 403 7.11 -7.80 -28.20
CA GLY A 403 7.46 -7.63 -26.80
C GLY A 403 8.91 -7.93 -26.49
N PHE A 404 9.16 -8.46 -25.31
CA PHE A 404 10.49 -8.78 -24.82
C PHE A 404 10.56 -10.22 -24.29
N GLU A 405 11.78 -10.76 -24.25
CA GLU A 405 12.07 -12.10 -23.76
C GLU A 405 13.39 -12.14 -22.98
N GLN A 406 13.48 -13.07 -22.04
CA GLN A 406 14.75 -13.40 -21.37
C GLN A 406 15.60 -14.32 -22.26
N ILE A 407 16.88 -13.99 -22.38
CA ILE A 407 17.83 -14.75 -23.20
C ILE A 407 18.51 -15.89 -22.43
N PHE A 408 18.02 -16.23 -21.26
CA PHE A 408 18.60 -17.28 -20.43
C PHE A 408 17.54 -18.26 -19.91
N GLU A 409 18.03 -19.43 -19.51
CA GLU A 409 17.27 -20.43 -18.75
C GLU A 409 18.01 -20.72 -17.45
N LYS A 410 17.23 -20.83 -16.35
CA LYS A 410 17.77 -21.24 -15.06
C LYS A 410 18.16 -22.70 -15.09
N ILE A 411 19.31 -23.03 -14.51
CA ILE A 411 19.73 -24.42 -14.25
C ILE A 411 19.42 -24.69 -12.77
N ASP A 412 18.55 -25.65 -12.51
CA ASP A 412 18.16 -25.99 -11.15
C ASP A 412 19.34 -26.41 -10.29
N GLY A 413 19.43 -25.87 -9.09
CA GLY A 413 20.53 -26.14 -8.16
C GLY A 413 21.85 -25.49 -8.53
N SER A 414 21.92 -24.67 -9.58
CA SER A 414 23.12 -23.96 -10.04
C SER A 414 23.01 -22.45 -9.88
N GLU A 415 24.14 -21.81 -9.64
CA GLU A 415 24.27 -20.35 -9.74
C GLU A 415 24.46 -19.89 -11.20
N TYR A 416 24.72 -20.83 -12.12
CA TYR A 416 24.89 -20.55 -13.55
C TYR A 416 23.55 -20.65 -14.29
N VAL A 417 23.52 -20.00 -15.45
CA VAL A 417 22.38 -20.04 -16.37
C VAL A 417 22.82 -20.48 -17.75
N LYS A 418 21.90 -21.08 -18.51
CA LYS A 418 22.11 -21.41 -19.91
C LYS A 418 21.62 -20.26 -20.78
N LEU A 419 22.46 -19.74 -21.67
CA LEU A 419 22.08 -18.73 -22.62
C LEU A 419 21.35 -19.29 -23.83
N LYS A 420 20.39 -18.52 -24.35
CA LYS A 420 19.67 -18.77 -25.61
C LYS A 420 20.25 -17.94 -26.75
N ALA A 421 20.76 -16.75 -26.42
CA ALA A 421 21.27 -15.80 -27.39
C ALA A 421 22.49 -15.04 -26.87
N LEU A 422 23.26 -14.50 -27.80
CA LEU A 422 24.42 -13.62 -27.56
C LEU A 422 24.32 -12.40 -28.45
N PRO A 423 24.99 -11.27 -28.11
CA PRO A 423 25.13 -10.15 -29.02
C PRO A 423 25.87 -10.54 -30.31
N LYS A 424 25.38 -10.16 -31.49
CA LYS A 424 26.11 -10.28 -32.76
C LYS A 424 27.40 -9.45 -32.75
N ASN A 425 27.32 -8.27 -32.17
CA ASN A 425 28.44 -7.34 -32.01
C ASN A 425 28.54 -6.89 -30.54
N LEU A 426 29.46 -7.54 -29.82
CA LEU A 426 29.67 -7.25 -28.40
C LEU A 426 30.10 -5.77 -28.17
N ALA A 427 30.96 -5.22 -29.01
CA ALA A 427 31.45 -3.86 -28.83
C ALA A 427 30.34 -2.82 -29.01
N ALA A 428 29.45 -3.03 -30.00
CA ALA A 428 28.28 -2.16 -30.20
C ALA A 428 27.31 -2.28 -29.01
N GLN A 429 27.05 -3.49 -28.51
CA GLN A 429 26.20 -3.70 -27.35
C GLN A 429 26.77 -3.04 -26.09
N GLN A 430 28.07 -3.15 -25.86
CA GLN A 430 28.74 -2.47 -24.73
C GLN A 430 28.71 -0.95 -24.87
N ALA A 431 28.87 -0.43 -26.09
CA ALA A 431 28.75 1.00 -26.34
C ALA A 431 27.34 1.53 -26.04
N GLN A 432 26.28 0.76 -26.39
CA GLN A 432 24.89 1.09 -26.08
C GLN A 432 24.61 1.08 -24.56
N MET A 433 25.13 0.10 -23.85
CA MET A 433 24.97 0.00 -22.39
C MET A 433 25.78 1.07 -21.64
N GLY A 434 26.91 1.48 -22.22
CA GLY A 434 27.93 2.24 -21.54
C GLY A 434 28.68 1.41 -20.50
N LYS A 435 29.49 2.08 -19.67
CA LYS A 435 30.27 1.41 -18.64
C LYS A 435 29.37 0.86 -17.54
N PHE A 436 29.38 -0.44 -17.35
CA PHE A 436 28.65 -1.08 -16.26
C PHE A 436 29.17 -0.61 -14.89
N ASN A 437 28.24 -0.22 -14.01
CA ASN A 437 28.49 0.06 -12.61
C ASN A 437 27.59 -0.83 -11.74
N PRO A 438 28.14 -1.63 -10.83
CA PRO A 438 27.33 -2.47 -9.94
C PRO A 438 26.59 -1.68 -8.85
N ASP A 439 27.02 -0.46 -8.53
CA ASP A 439 26.35 0.38 -7.52
C ASP A 439 24.95 0.78 -8.00
N PRO A 440 23.88 0.35 -7.29
CA PRO A 440 22.52 0.70 -7.66
C PRO A 440 22.20 2.20 -7.50
N ASN A 441 22.97 2.93 -6.68
CA ASN A 441 22.76 4.35 -6.42
C ASN A 441 23.43 5.26 -7.48
N VAL A 442 23.95 4.68 -8.55
CA VAL A 442 24.55 5.39 -9.67
C VAL A 442 23.74 5.17 -10.93
N SER A 443 23.33 6.28 -11.55
CA SER A 443 22.56 6.24 -12.80
C SER A 443 23.28 5.47 -13.90
N ASP A 444 22.54 4.60 -14.58
CA ASP A 444 23.05 3.87 -15.72
C ASP A 444 23.22 4.78 -16.95
N PRO A 445 24.37 4.72 -17.63
CA PRO A 445 24.62 5.58 -18.80
C PRO A 445 23.78 5.19 -20.03
N GLY A 446 23.40 3.92 -20.14
CA GLY A 446 22.64 3.36 -21.25
C GLY A 446 21.66 2.28 -20.81
N SER A 447 20.93 1.69 -21.75
CA SER A 447 19.94 0.65 -21.49
C SER A 447 20.56 -0.73 -21.58
N PHE A 448 20.25 -1.60 -20.60
CA PHE A 448 20.67 -3.01 -20.56
C PHE A 448 19.59 -3.89 -21.22
N ALA A 449 19.22 -3.53 -22.44
CA ALA A 449 18.39 -4.36 -23.33
C ALA A 449 19.09 -4.53 -24.67
N MET A 450 18.82 -5.64 -25.36
CA MET A 450 19.34 -5.94 -26.68
C MET A 450 18.19 -6.01 -27.68
N SER A 451 18.38 -5.46 -28.86
CA SER A 451 17.43 -5.63 -29.94
C SER A 451 17.49 -7.04 -30.50
N ARG A 452 16.35 -7.61 -30.92
CA ARG A 452 16.28 -8.87 -31.66
C ARG A 452 17.07 -8.81 -32.98
N ALA A 453 17.23 -7.63 -33.55
CA ALA A 453 18.06 -7.43 -34.74
C ALA A 453 19.56 -7.64 -34.45
N ASP A 454 19.98 -7.39 -33.21
CA ASP A 454 21.39 -7.42 -32.75
C ASP A 454 21.75 -8.69 -31.98
N ASP A 455 20.83 -9.64 -31.80
CA ASP A 455 21.10 -10.92 -31.17
C ASP A 455 21.43 -12.01 -32.21
N GLN A 456 22.11 -13.05 -31.76
CA GLN A 456 22.30 -14.29 -32.46
C GLN A 456 22.05 -15.49 -31.52
N PRO A 457 21.60 -16.63 -32.02
CA PRO A 457 21.50 -17.83 -31.21
C PRO A 457 22.83 -18.14 -30.53
N TRP A 458 22.77 -18.60 -29.29
CA TRP A 458 23.97 -19.02 -28.59
C TRP A 458 24.74 -20.10 -29.37
N ASN A 459 26.03 -19.93 -29.47
CA ASN A 459 26.94 -20.95 -29.98
C ASN A 459 28.28 -20.90 -29.23
N ALA A 460 28.97 -22.03 -29.17
CA ALA A 460 30.19 -22.18 -28.35
C ALA A 460 31.36 -21.31 -28.82
N GLU A 461 31.48 -21.07 -30.10
CA GLU A 461 32.59 -20.27 -30.68
C GLU A 461 32.41 -18.80 -30.32
N ALA A 462 31.21 -18.23 -30.56
CA ALA A 462 30.89 -16.85 -30.19
C ALA A 462 30.97 -16.65 -28.69
N ASP A 463 30.53 -17.63 -27.91
CA ASP A 463 30.63 -17.58 -26.46
C ASP A 463 32.10 -17.56 -26.01
N ALA A 464 32.94 -18.47 -26.53
CA ALA A 464 34.37 -18.53 -26.20
C ALA A 464 35.12 -17.21 -26.50
N ALA A 465 34.69 -16.48 -27.53
CA ALA A 465 35.28 -15.20 -27.91
C ALA A 465 34.96 -14.04 -26.94
N ILE A 466 33.97 -14.19 -26.07
CA ILE A 466 33.61 -13.16 -25.09
C ILE A 466 34.55 -13.28 -23.88
N PRO A 467 35.24 -12.19 -23.45
CA PRO A 467 36.12 -12.24 -22.29
C PRO A 467 35.39 -12.52 -20.98
N VAL A 468 36.04 -13.19 -20.04
CA VAL A 468 35.58 -13.30 -18.64
C VAL A 468 35.48 -11.88 -18.02
N GLY A 469 34.47 -11.66 -17.21
CA GLY A 469 34.13 -10.35 -16.63
C GLY A 469 33.17 -9.52 -17.47
N THR A 470 32.94 -9.91 -18.74
CA THR A 470 31.99 -9.19 -19.62
C THR A 470 30.57 -9.27 -19.08
N VAL A 471 29.89 -8.12 -19.06
CA VAL A 471 28.47 -8.00 -18.73
C VAL A 471 27.65 -7.78 -20.00
N ILE A 472 26.53 -8.49 -20.15
CA ILE A 472 25.59 -8.34 -21.27
C ILE A 472 24.15 -8.22 -20.74
N PRO A 473 23.19 -7.72 -21.54
CA PRO A 473 21.78 -7.71 -21.18
C PRO A 473 21.23 -9.13 -20.97
N SER A 474 20.25 -9.25 -20.09
CA SER A 474 19.47 -10.49 -19.94
C SER A 474 18.18 -10.49 -20.77
N ILE A 475 17.83 -9.34 -21.35
CA ILE A 475 16.59 -9.10 -22.09
C ILE A 475 16.88 -8.81 -23.55
N VAL A 476 16.10 -9.43 -24.41
CA VAL A 476 15.98 -9.10 -25.83
C VAL A 476 14.57 -8.55 -26.06
N PHE A 477 14.47 -7.43 -26.76
CA PHE A 477 13.21 -6.87 -27.24
C PHE A 477 13.09 -7.02 -28.76
N ASP A 478 11.86 -7.22 -29.21
CA ASP A 478 11.49 -7.31 -30.64
C ASP A 478 10.74 -6.02 -31.03
N LYS A 479 9.74 -6.12 -31.86
CA LYS A 479 8.76 -5.08 -32.16
C LYS A 479 7.79 -4.89 -30.97
N PRO A 480 7.03 -3.79 -30.94
CA PRO A 480 5.98 -3.58 -29.94
C PRO A 480 5.05 -4.79 -29.78
N PHE A 481 4.50 -4.96 -28.58
CA PHE A 481 3.44 -5.94 -28.35
C PHE A 481 2.28 -5.71 -29.31
N ALA A 482 1.73 -6.78 -29.85
CA ALA A 482 0.49 -6.80 -30.61
C ALA A 482 -0.60 -7.55 -29.83
N GLY A 483 -1.85 -7.14 -30.00
CA GLY A 483 -3.00 -7.61 -29.22
C GLY A 483 -3.20 -6.74 -27.97
N ASP A 484 -4.11 -7.15 -27.08
CA ASP A 484 -4.54 -6.37 -25.91
C ASP A 484 -3.36 -5.90 -25.05
N ARG A 485 -2.34 -6.75 -24.89
CA ARG A 485 -1.15 -6.43 -24.10
C ARG A 485 -0.36 -5.22 -24.58
N GLY A 486 -0.58 -4.74 -25.78
CA GLY A 486 0.17 -3.66 -26.41
C GLY A 486 -0.65 -2.41 -26.71
N ASP A 487 -1.84 -2.26 -26.17
CA ASP A 487 -2.74 -1.18 -26.54
C ASP A 487 -2.44 0.14 -25.82
N VAL A 488 -1.57 0.14 -24.81
CA VAL A 488 -1.10 1.34 -24.12
C VAL A 488 0.27 1.76 -24.64
N SER A 489 0.30 2.80 -25.47
CA SER A 489 1.54 3.42 -25.94
C SER A 489 2.18 4.27 -24.83
N ALA A 490 3.52 4.28 -24.75
CA ALA A 490 4.25 5.04 -23.75
C ALA A 490 5.60 5.53 -24.25
N HIS A 491 5.98 6.75 -23.89
CA HIS A 491 7.33 7.28 -24.07
C HIS A 491 7.79 7.91 -22.77
N ALA A 492 9.04 7.64 -22.39
CA ALA A 492 9.57 8.13 -21.13
C ALA A 492 10.99 8.66 -21.27
N GLN A 493 11.30 9.71 -20.53
CA GLN A 493 12.62 10.27 -20.40
C GLN A 493 12.94 10.54 -18.92
N TRP A 494 14.15 10.16 -18.51
CA TRP A 494 14.71 10.60 -17.24
C TRP A 494 15.68 11.77 -17.50
N LYS A 495 15.48 12.84 -16.75
CA LYS A 495 16.34 14.02 -16.85
C LYS A 495 16.40 14.74 -15.51
N ASP A 496 17.60 15.07 -15.07
CA ASP A 496 17.85 15.90 -13.88
C ASP A 496 17.11 15.41 -12.61
N GLY A 497 17.09 14.09 -12.37
CA GLY A 497 16.43 13.50 -11.21
C GLY A 497 14.91 13.35 -11.34
N TRP A 498 14.37 13.42 -12.55
CA TRP A 498 12.95 13.25 -12.82
C TRP A 498 12.69 12.30 -13.97
N TRP A 499 11.76 11.39 -13.76
CA TRP A 499 11.09 10.71 -14.85
C TRP A 499 9.93 11.53 -15.35
N THR A 500 9.79 11.62 -16.66
CA THR A 500 8.62 12.10 -17.39
C THR A 500 8.14 10.97 -18.28
N LEU A 501 6.89 10.57 -18.16
CA LEU A 501 6.29 9.43 -18.87
C LEU A 501 4.98 9.89 -19.47
N GLU A 502 4.89 9.84 -20.79
CA GLU A 502 3.66 10.11 -21.54
C GLU A 502 3.04 8.80 -22.01
N ALA A 503 1.73 8.71 -21.92
CA ALA A 503 0.98 7.52 -22.31
C ALA A 503 -0.29 7.85 -23.08
N SER A 504 -0.72 6.93 -23.94
CA SER A 504 -2.04 7.02 -24.56
C SER A 504 -2.67 5.65 -24.74
N ARG A 505 -4.00 5.60 -24.57
CA ARG A 505 -4.84 4.43 -24.85
C ARG A 505 -6.22 4.87 -25.34
N LEU A 506 -6.95 3.99 -26.01
CA LEU A 506 -8.38 4.20 -26.27
C LEU A 506 -9.13 4.40 -24.95
N LEU A 507 -10.14 5.28 -24.95
CA LEU A 507 -11.03 5.45 -23.79
C LEU A 507 -11.72 4.13 -23.42
N ASP A 508 -12.09 3.37 -24.43
CA ASP A 508 -12.64 2.02 -24.32
C ASP A 508 -12.00 1.15 -25.41
N THR A 509 -11.33 0.10 -25.04
CA THR A 509 -10.67 -0.86 -25.94
C THR A 509 -11.63 -1.95 -26.40
N GLY A 510 -12.73 -2.17 -25.66
CA GLY A 510 -13.62 -3.29 -25.85
C GLY A 510 -13.05 -4.63 -25.36
N SER A 511 -11.84 -4.64 -24.79
CA SER A 511 -11.26 -5.85 -24.20
C SER A 511 -11.94 -6.19 -22.88
N LYS A 512 -12.11 -7.46 -22.61
CA LYS A 512 -12.61 -7.96 -21.32
C LYS A 512 -11.59 -7.90 -20.19
N PHE A 513 -10.34 -7.57 -20.49
CA PHE A 513 -9.26 -7.46 -19.51
C PHE A 513 -9.03 -6.01 -19.07
N ASP A 514 -9.60 -5.05 -19.82
CA ASP A 514 -9.42 -3.64 -19.58
C ASP A 514 -10.60 -3.02 -18.84
N GLN A 515 -10.33 -1.88 -18.22
CA GLN A 515 -11.35 -0.98 -17.73
C GLN A 515 -11.43 0.28 -18.60
N PRO A 516 -12.63 0.74 -18.95
CA PRO A 516 -12.76 1.97 -19.70
C PRO A 516 -12.26 3.16 -18.87
N ILE A 517 -11.62 4.13 -19.53
CA ILE A 517 -11.28 5.42 -18.95
C ILE A 517 -12.55 6.27 -18.99
N ALA A 518 -13.35 6.20 -17.93
CA ALA A 518 -14.69 6.77 -17.86
C ALA A 518 -14.91 7.56 -16.58
N THR A 519 -15.77 8.57 -16.64
CA THR A 519 -16.18 9.32 -15.45
C THR A 519 -16.76 8.40 -14.38
N GLY A 520 -16.20 8.48 -13.18
CA GLY A 520 -16.61 7.67 -12.04
C GLY A 520 -15.72 6.48 -11.75
N ASN A 521 -14.88 6.04 -12.70
CA ASN A 521 -13.84 5.05 -12.44
C ASN A 521 -12.70 5.65 -11.63
N PHE A 522 -11.84 4.81 -11.09
CA PHE A 522 -10.79 5.18 -10.15
C PHE A 522 -9.43 4.80 -10.69
N LEU A 523 -8.43 5.64 -10.40
CA LEU A 523 -7.04 5.46 -10.83
C LEU A 523 -6.09 5.46 -9.64
N TRP A 524 -5.16 4.51 -9.63
CA TRP A 524 -4.01 4.45 -8.73
C TRP A 524 -2.72 4.47 -9.52
N VAL A 525 -1.64 4.87 -8.87
CA VAL A 525 -0.29 4.81 -9.43
C VAL A 525 0.69 4.18 -8.44
N ALA A 526 1.77 3.61 -8.95
CA ALA A 526 2.86 3.07 -8.14
C ALA A 526 4.20 3.30 -8.83
N VAL A 527 5.19 3.71 -8.05
CA VAL A 527 6.58 3.94 -8.48
C VAL A 527 7.46 2.83 -7.93
N PHE A 528 8.37 2.32 -8.75
CA PHE A 528 9.38 1.33 -8.38
C PHE A 528 10.75 1.90 -8.73
N ASP A 529 11.58 2.18 -7.76
CA ASP A 529 12.95 2.58 -7.93
C ASP A 529 13.85 1.34 -7.85
N HIS A 530 14.41 0.92 -8.99
CA HIS A 530 15.25 -0.26 -9.22
C HIS A 530 14.92 -1.50 -8.37
N ASN A 531 13.64 -1.82 -8.22
CA ASN A 531 13.22 -2.99 -7.46
C ASN A 531 12.18 -3.85 -8.17
N GLN A 532 12.12 -5.14 -7.81
CA GLN A 532 11.24 -6.11 -8.45
C GLN A 532 9.77 -5.95 -8.04
N VAL A 533 9.48 -5.72 -6.74
CA VAL A 533 8.12 -5.77 -6.19
C VAL A 533 7.82 -4.71 -5.12
N ARG A 534 8.83 -4.04 -4.57
CA ARG A 534 8.67 -3.12 -3.43
C ARG A 534 8.32 -1.71 -3.86
N HIS A 535 7.22 -1.58 -4.61
CA HIS A 535 6.71 -0.30 -5.11
C HIS A 535 6.10 0.57 -4.02
N THR A 536 5.93 1.86 -4.32
CA THR A 536 5.15 2.77 -3.49
C THR A 536 3.68 2.41 -3.46
N ARG A 537 2.96 2.92 -2.47
CA ARG A 537 1.52 2.74 -2.30
C ARG A 537 0.80 4.07 -2.43
N HIS A 538 -0.18 4.09 -3.32
CA HIS A 538 -1.18 5.14 -3.45
C HIS A 538 -2.42 4.69 -2.69
N ILE A 539 -2.75 5.38 -1.59
CA ILE A 539 -3.77 4.90 -0.64
C ILE A 539 -5.18 5.28 -1.07
N VAL A 540 -5.40 6.55 -1.40
CA VAL A 540 -6.72 7.07 -1.79
C VAL A 540 -6.73 7.32 -3.29
N PRO A 541 -7.54 6.57 -4.08
CA PRO A 541 -7.52 6.70 -5.53
C PRO A 541 -8.02 8.04 -6.02
N LEU A 542 -7.58 8.43 -7.21
CA LEU A 542 -8.17 9.54 -7.94
C LEU A 542 -9.45 9.07 -8.64
N ARG A 543 -10.52 9.86 -8.54
CA ARG A 543 -11.73 9.61 -9.30
C ARG A 543 -11.61 10.27 -10.68
N ILE A 544 -11.75 9.50 -11.74
CA ILE A 544 -11.69 10.01 -13.11
C ILE A 544 -12.94 10.87 -13.39
N ALA A 545 -12.71 12.05 -13.98
CA ALA A 545 -13.75 12.99 -14.42
C ALA A 545 -13.41 13.49 -15.84
N LEU A 546 -14.08 12.94 -16.86
CA LEU A 546 -14.01 13.41 -18.24
C LEU A 546 -14.80 14.73 -18.36
N GLN A 547 -14.19 15.76 -18.97
CA GLN A 547 -14.76 17.09 -19.17
C GLN A 547 -14.64 17.53 -20.63
#